data_87283ef642a9ecceb8a894e0ac6649aa
#
_entry.id   87283ef642a9ecceb8a894e0ac6649aa
#
_cell.length_a   1.000
_cell.length_b   1.000
_cell.length_c   1.000
_cell.angle_alpha   90.00
_cell.angle_beta   90.00
_cell.angle_gamma   90.00
#
_symmetry.space_group_name_H-M   'P 1'
#
loop_
_entity.id
_entity.type
_entity.pdbx_description
1 polymer ?
#
loop_
_entity_poly.entity_id
_entity_poly.type
_entity_poly.pdbx_seq_one_letter_code
_entity_poly.pdbx_strand_id
1 'polypeptide(L)'
;MTKHIMVVDDSKTIRNLVAFVLKSEGFKVSTAEDGLDAIEKLYSLAPVDLIVSDVNMPRMDGFTFIKTIRMQDAYKDIPIIVLSTEGQEQDIQTGMSLGANLYMVKPA
;
A
#
# COMPACT_ATOMS: atom_id res chain seq x y z
N MET A 1 14.34 1.41 -16.65
CA MET A 1 14.31 0.40 -15.59
C MET A 1 12.89 0.19 -15.11
N THR A 2 12.54 -1.05 -14.84
CA THR A 2 11.19 -1.39 -14.39
C THR A 2 11.02 -0.98 -12.94
N LYS A 3 9.97 -0.21 -12.66
CA LYS A 3 9.61 0.16 -11.29
C LYS A 3 8.86 -0.99 -10.63
N HIS A 4 9.07 -1.14 -9.33
CA HIS A 4 8.47 -2.20 -8.53
C HIS A 4 7.42 -1.60 -7.60
N ILE A 5 6.18 -2.05 -7.74
CA ILE A 5 5.05 -1.58 -6.92
C ILE A 5 4.54 -2.72 -6.06
N MET A 6 4.32 -2.43 -4.77
CA MET A 6 3.69 -3.38 -3.85
C MET A 6 2.22 -2.99 -3.66
N VAL A 7 1.33 -3.94 -3.85
CA VAL A 7 -0.12 -3.76 -3.63
C VAL A 7 -0.52 -4.53 -2.37
N VAL A 8 -1.06 -3.81 -1.39
CA VAL A 8 -1.47 -4.37 -0.11
C VAL A 8 -2.98 -4.22 0.04
N ASP A 9 -3.69 -5.33 0.04
CA ASP A 9 -5.16 -5.35 0.13
C ASP A 9 -5.59 -6.75 0.56
N ASP A 10 -6.52 -6.85 1.51
CA ASP A 10 -7.01 -8.14 1.98
C ASP A 10 -7.98 -8.80 1.00
N SER A 11 -8.57 -8.04 0.10
CA SER A 11 -9.42 -8.59 -0.95
C SER A 11 -8.57 -9.17 -2.07
N LYS A 12 -8.60 -10.47 -2.24
CA LYS A 12 -7.89 -11.13 -3.33
C LYS A 12 -8.32 -10.60 -4.69
N THR A 13 -9.62 -10.34 -4.86
CA THR A 13 -10.16 -9.84 -6.12
C THR A 13 -9.59 -8.46 -6.46
N ILE A 14 -9.63 -7.52 -5.50
CA ILE A 14 -9.10 -6.17 -5.70
C ILE A 14 -7.59 -6.23 -5.90
N ARG A 15 -6.89 -7.00 -5.08
CA ARG A 15 -5.44 -7.14 -5.17
C ARG A 15 -5.02 -7.64 -6.55
N ASN A 16 -5.70 -8.66 -7.06
CA ASN A 16 -5.40 -9.21 -8.37
C ASN A 16 -5.75 -8.22 -9.50
N LEU A 17 -6.86 -7.50 -9.37
CA LEU A 17 -7.26 -6.52 -10.36
C LEU A 17 -6.25 -5.38 -10.46
N VAL A 18 -5.86 -4.81 -9.33
CA VAL A 18 -4.89 -3.71 -9.30
C VAL A 18 -3.54 -4.20 -9.84
N ALA A 19 -3.11 -5.39 -9.42
CA ALA A 19 -1.86 -5.97 -9.90
C ALA A 19 -1.89 -6.19 -11.41
N PHE A 20 -3.01 -6.67 -11.95
CA PHE A 20 -3.15 -6.87 -13.40
C PHE A 20 -3.00 -5.56 -14.16
N VAL A 21 -3.70 -4.52 -13.72
CA VAL A 21 -3.64 -3.21 -14.37
C VAL A 21 -2.21 -2.66 -14.36
N LEU A 22 -1.54 -2.73 -13.21
CA LEU A 22 -0.17 -2.22 -13.08
C LEU A 22 0.81 -3.02 -13.93
N LYS A 23 0.68 -4.34 -13.96
CA LYS A 23 1.54 -5.18 -14.82
C LYS A 23 1.34 -4.87 -16.28
N SER A 24 0.09 -4.60 -16.70
CA SER A 24 -0.20 -4.25 -18.09
C SER A 24 0.44 -2.93 -18.50
N GLU A 25 0.74 -2.07 -17.55
CA GLU A 25 1.44 -0.80 -17.78
C GLU A 25 2.97 -0.93 -17.68
N GLY A 26 3.48 -2.15 -17.52
CA GLY A 26 4.91 -2.40 -17.52
C GLY A 26 5.59 -2.42 -16.16
N PHE A 27 4.83 -2.34 -15.07
CA PHE A 27 5.41 -2.38 -13.72
C PHE A 27 5.62 -3.80 -13.24
N LYS A 28 6.66 -4.01 -12.43
CA LYS A 28 6.80 -5.21 -11.63
C LYS A 28 5.89 -5.05 -10.41
N VAL A 29 5.14 -6.07 -10.05
CA VAL A 29 4.19 -5.99 -8.94
C VAL A 29 4.39 -7.14 -7.97
N SER A 30 4.46 -6.80 -6.69
CA SER A 30 4.37 -7.75 -5.59
C SER A 30 3.09 -7.46 -4.81
N THR A 31 2.50 -8.46 -4.19
CA THR A 31 1.25 -8.31 -3.47
C THR A 31 1.39 -8.78 -2.03
N ALA A 32 0.58 -8.19 -1.15
CA ALA A 32 0.49 -8.59 0.25
C ALA A 32 -0.96 -8.50 0.69
N GLU A 33 -1.35 -9.33 1.65
CA GLU A 33 -2.74 -9.41 2.08
C GLU A 33 -3.07 -8.52 3.30
N ASP A 34 -2.06 -8.04 4.00
CA ASP A 34 -2.21 -7.10 5.12
C ASP A 34 -0.86 -6.44 5.43
N GLY A 35 -0.87 -5.58 6.46
CA GLY A 35 0.33 -4.83 6.82
C GLY A 35 1.48 -5.71 7.30
N LEU A 36 1.21 -6.77 8.05
CA LEU A 36 2.27 -7.68 8.52
C LEU A 36 2.91 -8.43 7.35
N ASP A 37 2.10 -8.95 6.44
CA ASP A 37 2.59 -9.64 5.25
C ASP A 37 3.42 -8.69 4.39
N ALA A 38 2.98 -7.45 4.27
CA ALA A 38 3.70 -6.42 3.52
C ALA A 38 5.08 -6.15 4.12
N ILE A 39 5.16 -6.03 5.45
CA ILE A 39 6.44 -5.77 6.12
C ILE A 39 7.39 -6.95 5.90
N GLU A 40 6.91 -8.18 6.06
CA GLU A 40 7.74 -9.36 5.80
C GLU A 40 8.30 -9.35 4.37
N LYS A 41 7.45 -9.03 3.41
CA LYS A 41 7.87 -8.99 2.00
C LYS A 41 8.83 -7.86 1.71
N LEU A 42 8.68 -6.71 2.36
CA LEU A 42 9.63 -5.60 2.21
C LEU A 42 11.04 -6.00 2.62
N TYR A 43 11.17 -6.85 3.66
CA TYR A 43 12.48 -7.31 4.10
C TYR A 43 13.13 -8.30 3.14
N SER A 44 12.34 -9.08 2.41
CA SER A 44 12.84 -10.18 1.59
C SER A 44 12.83 -9.93 0.09
N LEU A 45 12.16 -8.88 -0.37
CA LEU A 45 12.01 -8.59 -1.80
C LEU A 45 13.06 -7.58 -2.28
N ALA A 46 13.18 -7.48 -3.61
CA ALA A 46 13.89 -6.38 -4.24
C ALA A 46 13.27 -5.04 -3.82
N PRO A 47 14.03 -3.95 -3.88
CA PRO A 47 13.51 -2.65 -3.45
C PRO A 47 12.18 -2.30 -4.12
N VAL A 48 11.28 -1.73 -3.33
CA VAL A 48 9.96 -1.30 -3.76
C VAL A 48 9.98 0.21 -3.98
N ASP A 49 9.46 0.65 -5.13
CA ASP A 49 9.46 2.06 -5.52
C ASP A 49 8.18 2.79 -5.12
N LEU A 50 7.09 2.04 -4.91
CA LEU A 50 5.79 2.60 -4.58
C LEU A 50 4.96 1.55 -3.87
N ILE A 51 4.19 1.97 -2.87
CA ILE A 51 3.24 1.11 -2.17
C ILE A 51 1.82 1.63 -2.41
N VAL A 52 0.92 0.74 -2.78
CA VAL A 52 -0.53 1.02 -2.84
C VAL A 52 -1.17 0.16 -1.77
N SER A 53 -1.79 0.77 -0.77
CA SER A 53 -2.31 0.05 0.40
C SER A 53 -3.75 0.40 0.70
N ASP A 54 -4.55 -0.61 1.02
CA ASP A 54 -5.87 -0.44 1.63
C ASP A 54 -5.70 -0.04 3.11
N VAL A 55 -6.79 0.34 3.74
CA VAL A 55 -6.83 0.68 5.17
C VAL A 55 -7.33 -0.50 6.00
N ASN A 56 -8.50 -1.05 5.68
CA ASN A 56 -9.12 -2.10 6.49
C ASN A 56 -8.56 -3.47 6.11
N MET A 57 -7.67 -3.98 6.94
CA MET A 57 -7.03 -5.27 6.73
C MET A 57 -6.89 -6.00 8.06
N PRO A 58 -6.89 -7.36 8.05
CA PRO A 58 -6.67 -8.10 9.30
C PRO A 58 -5.22 -7.97 9.79
N ARG A 59 -4.97 -8.36 10.99
CA ARG A 59 -3.66 -8.38 11.67
C ARG A 59 -3.00 -7.02 11.80
N MET A 60 -2.84 -6.28 10.71
CA MET A 60 -2.31 -4.92 10.75
C MET A 60 -3.00 -4.10 9.66
N ASP A 61 -3.74 -3.07 10.05
CA ASP A 61 -4.42 -2.18 9.11
C ASP A 61 -3.44 -1.25 8.40
N GLY A 62 -3.94 -0.54 7.37
CA GLY A 62 -3.11 0.32 6.54
C GLY A 62 -2.53 1.51 7.28
N PHE A 63 -3.25 2.10 8.21
CA PHE A 63 -2.74 3.25 8.97
C PHE A 63 -1.57 2.82 9.88
N THR A 64 -1.71 1.70 10.57
CA THR A 64 -0.64 1.15 11.40
C THR A 64 0.57 0.76 10.55
N PHE A 65 0.31 0.17 9.38
CA PHE A 65 1.36 -0.19 8.43
C PHE A 65 2.15 1.05 7.99
N ILE A 66 1.47 2.11 7.57
CA ILE A 66 2.13 3.36 7.15
C ILE A 66 2.98 3.91 8.28
N LYS A 67 2.40 4.02 9.47
CA LYS A 67 3.12 4.52 10.64
C LYS A 67 4.37 3.69 10.91
N THR A 68 4.26 2.37 10.85
CA THR A 68 5.36 1.46 11.14
C THR A 68 6.50 1.63 10.14
N ILE A 69 6.22 1.66 8.85
CA ILE A 69 7.29 1.76 7.84
C ILE A 69 7.90 3.15 7.79
N ARG A 70 7.14 4.20 8.13
CA ARG A 70 7.70 5.57 8.18
C ARG A 70 8.71 5.74 9.31
N MET A 71 8.71 4.87 10.30
CA MET A 71 9.67 4.89 11.40
C MET A 71 10.98 4.18 11.06
N GLN A 72 11.05 3.50 9.92
CA GLN A 72 12.23 2.74 9.51
C GLN A 72 12.98 3.49 8.40
N ASP A 73 14.26 3.74 8.62
CA ASP A 73 15.07 4.52 7.68
C ASP A 73 15.06 3.94 6.27
N ALA A 74 15.01 2.61 6.15
CA ALA A 74 15.02 1.96 4.84
C ALA A 74 13.76 2.23 4.02
N TYR A 75 12.64 2.56 4.66
CA TYR A 75 11.33 2.68 4.00
C TYR A 75 10.66 4.03 4.17
N LYS A 76 11.25 4.95 4.93
CA LYS A 76 10.60 6.23 5.28
C LYS A 76 10.29 7.11 4.08
N ASP A 77 10.99 6.93 2.97
CA ASP A 77 10.83 7.76 1.77
C ASP A 77 10.08 7.06 0.64
N ILE A 78 9.64 5.82 0.82
CA ILE A 78 8.87 5.14 -0.22
C ILE A 78 7.51 5.83 -0.37
N PRO A 79 7.13 6.30 -1.57
CA PRO A 79 5.81 6.87 -1.78
C PRO A 79 4.71 5.87 -1.47
N ILE A 80 3.67 6.31 -0.79
CA ILE A 80 2.53 5.48 -0.43
C ILE A 80 1.26 6.13 -0.93
N ILE A 81 0.47 5.36 -1.69
CA ILE A 81 -0.88 5.73 -2.10
C ILE A 81 -1.84 4.86 -1.29
N VAL A 82 -2.76 5.49 -0.56
CA VAL A 82 -3.86 4.76 0.06
C VAL A 82 -4.97 4.62 -0.97
N LEU A 83 -5.48 3.40 -1.15
CA LEU A 83 -6.61 3.11 -2.02
C LEU A 83 -7.63 2.35 -1.20
N SER A 84 -8.70 3.03 -0.77
CA SER A 84 -9.61 2.49 0.24
C SER A 84 -11.04 2.93 -0.01
N THR A 85 -12.00 2.14 0.50
CA THR A 85 -13.41 2.55 0.55
C THR A 85 -13.68 3.54 1.67
N GLU A 86 -12.75 3.72 2.62
CA GLU A 86 -12.87 4.67 3.72
C GLU A 86 -12.62 6.08 3.21
N GLY A 87 -13.70 6.78 2.82
CA GLY A 87 -13.60 8.05 2.12
C GLY A 87 -13.98 9.29 2.93
N GLN A 88 -14.18 9.17 4.24
CA GLN A 88 -14.52 10.33 5.06
C GLN A 88 -13.28 11.23 5.22
N GLU A 89 -13.55 12.53 5.37
CA GLU A 89 -12.46 13.51 5.51
C GLU A 89 -11.52 13.16 6.66
N GLN A 90 -12.07 12.65 7.77
CA GLN A 90 -11.27 12.23 8.91
C GLN A 90 -10.29 11.11 8.55
N ASP A 91 -10.72 10.15 7.74
CA ASP A 91 -9.87 9.05 7.31
C ASP A 91 -8.73 9.56 6.42
N ILE A 92 -9.07 10.46 5.49
CA ILE A 92 -8.09 11.05 4.59
C ILE A 92 -7.06 11.84 5.38
N GLN A 93 -7.50 12.66 6.33
CA GLN A 93 -6.59 13.43 7.17
C GLN A 93 -5.67 12.51 7.99
N THR A 94 -6.22 11.44 8.55
CA THR A 94 -5.43 10.46 9.32
C THR A 94 -4.34 9.83 8.44
N GLY A 95 -4.71 9.34 7.25
CA GLY A 95 -3.75 8.73 6.34
C GLY A 95 -2.65 9.69 5.93
N MET A 96 -3.00 10.90 5.56
CA MET A 96 -2.02 11.89 5.14
C MET A 96 -1.11 12.31 6.29
N SER A 97 -1.66 12.47 7.50
CA SER A 97 -0.85 12.86 8.66
C SER A 97 0.13 11.77 9.09
N LEU A 98 -0.18 10.51 8.82
CA LEU A 98 0.70 9.38 9.13
C LEU A 98 1.82 9.20 8.10
N GLY A 99 1.72 9.87 6.95
CA GLY A 99 2.77 9.83 5.96
C GLY A 99 2.40 9.29 4.59
N ALA A 100 1.11 9.12 4.29
CA ALA A 100 0.68 8.79 2.93
C ALA A 100 0.93 10.00 2.01
N ASN A 101 1.29 9.72 0.77
CA ASN A 101 1.55 10.76 -0.22
C ASN A 101 0.29 11.12 -1.00
N LEU A 102 -0.63 10.18 -1.11
CA LEU A 102 -1.89 10.36 -1.82
C LEU A 102 -2.94 9.44 -1.21
N TYR A 103 -4.17 9.89 -1.16
CA TYR A 103 -5.30 9.11 -0.68
C TYR A 103 -6.37 9.08 -1.77
N MET A 104 -6.69 7.88 -2.23
CA MET A 104 -7.71 7.67 -3.27
C MET A 104 -8.83 6.82 -2.71
N VAL A 105 -10.07 7.24 -2.97
CA VAL A 105 -11.26 6.51 -2.51
C VAL A 105 -11.71 5.57 -3.61
N LYS A 106 -11.91 4.30 -3.26
CA LYS A 106 -12.42 3.31 -4.22
C LYS A 106 -13.83 3.66 -4.64
N PRO A 107 -14.22 3.37 -5.86
CA PRO A 107 -15.62 3.51 -6.28
C PRO A 107 -16.54 2.67 -5.40
N ALA A 108 -17.71 3.21 -5.14
CA ALA A 108 -18.71 2.52 -4.35
C ALA A 108 -19.25 1.27 -5.07
#